data_847da51b677a25fa11180534b35dee2e
#
_entry.id   847da51b677a25fa11180534b35dee2e
#
_cell.length_a   1.000
_cell.length_b   1.000
_cell.length_c   1.000
_cell.angle_alpha   90.00
_cell.angle_beta   90.00
_cell.angle_gamma   90.00
#
_symmetry.space_group_name_H-M   'P 1'
#
loop_
_entity.id
_entity.type
_entity.pdbx_description
1 polymer ?
#
loop_
_entity_poly.entity_id
_entity_poly.type
_entity_poly.pdbx_seq_one_letter_code
_entity_poly.pdbx_strand_id
1 'polypeptide(L)'
;TYEFSEDGLTLTVKLKQNVTFASGNPMTSADVLFSINRCKNLQGNPSFICDTIESMEAPDDYTVVFHLTQADSAILSKLTYSSTAVLDSAVVKEHGGTDAEDASSTDTAQSYLDTASAGSGMYVMTSYIPDQEVVLEKNPNYWGEATNVDKFIIKIQPDANTQMMTLSGGDIDVAMNMTDDTMSELEGAENISIINGATKTVGFVMMNMDEAYGGPVSNPQVQNAIRRALDYTGIQTICGSGTI
;
A
#
# COMPACT_ATOMS: atom_id res chain seq x y z
N THR A 1 11.04 6.21 17.06
CA THR A 1 11.79 5.02 17.57
C THR A 1 10.79 3.97 18.06
N TYR A 2 11.22 2.73 18.17
CA TYR A 2 10.37 1.65 18.67
C TYR A 2 11.18 0.70 19.56
N GLU A 3 10.47 -0.01 20.43
CA GLU A 3 11.04 -1.00 21.35
C GLU A 3 10.05 -2.15 21.56
N PHE A 4 10.56 -3.37 21.59
CA PHE A 4 9.78 -4.57 21.96
C PHE A 4 10.07 -4.98 23.39
N SER A 5 9.05 -5.52 24.08
CA SER A 5 9.24 -6.25 25.32
C SER A 5 10.04 -7.55 25.09
N GLU A 6 10.62 -8.10 26.16
CA GLU A 6 11.44 -9.33 26.06
C GLU A 6 10.66 -10.53 25.50
N ASP A 7 9.37 -10.61 25.78
CA ASP A 7 8.48 -11.66 25.28
C ASP A 7 7.94 -11.40 23.87
N GLY A 8 8.22 -10.21 23.31
CA GLY A 8 7.75 -9.80 21.98
C GLY A 8 6.24 -9.52 21.88
N LEU A 9 5.53 -9.45 23.01
CA LEU A 9 4.08 -9.24 23.05
C LEU A 9 3.69 -7.76 23.15
N THR A 10 4.64 -6.88 23.44
CA THR A 10 4.39 -5.43 23.50
C THR A 10 5.36 -4.70 22.60
N LEU A 11 4.80 -3.85 21.73
CA LEU A 11 5.56 -2.93 20.88
C LEU A 11 5.25 -1.51 21.31
N THR A 12 6.24 -0.78 21.83
CA THR A 12 6.13 0.64 22.15
C THR A 12 6.73 1.47 21.00
N VAL A 13 5.95 2.38 20.44
CA VAL A 13 6.38 3.29 19.36
C VAL A 13 6.35 4.72 19.87
N LYS A 14 7.49 5.43 19.74
CA LYS A 14 7.58 6.86 19.96
C LYS A 14 7.46 7.60 18.64
N LEU A 15 6.40 8.37 18.50
CA LEU A 15 6.11 9.16 17.30
C LEU A 15 7.08 10.34 17.17
N LYS A 16 7.26 10.79 15.93
CA LYS A 16 7.95 12.05 15.67
C LYS A 16 7.03 13.20 16.06
N GLN A 17 7.58 14.19 16.78
CA GLN A 17 6.85 15.40 17.15
C GLN A 17 6.82 16.40 15.98
N ASN A 18 5.88 17.33 16.04
CA ASN A 18 5.68 18.39 15.04
C ASN A 18 5.34 17.86 13.63
N VAL A 19 4.73 16.70 13.53
CA VAL A 19 4.13 16.22 12.30
C VAL A 19 2.74 16.84 12.15
N THR A 20 2.45 17.35 10.97
CA THR A 20 1.15 17.93 10.62
C THR A 20 0.54 17.17 9.44
N PHE A 21 -0.77 17.04 9.45
CA PHE A 21 -1.53 16.55 8.32
C PHE A 21 -1.69 17.60 7.22
N ALA A 22 -2.18 17.19 6.06
CA ALA A 22 -2.48 18.10 4.96
C ALA A 22 -3.49 19.20 5.34
N SER A 23 -4.39 18.93 6.27
CA SER A 23 -5.32 19.89 6.87
C SER A 23 -4.64 20.99 7.70
N GLY A 24 -3.41 20.74 8.17
CA GLY A 24 -2.71 21.56 9.15
C GLY A 24 -2.90 21.09 10.61
N ASN A 25 -3.74 20.10 10.86
CA ASN A 25 -3.90 19.52 12.19
C ASN A 25 -2.62 18.80 12.65
N PRO A 26 -2.24 18.87 13.93
CA PRO A 26 -1.12 18.11 14.46
C PRO A 26 -1.46 16.63 14.51
N MET A 27 -0.50 15.78 14.14
CA MET A 27 -0.63 14.32 14.28
C MET A 27 -0.25 13.91 15.71
N THR A 28 -1.10 13.10 16.31
CA THR A 28 -0.90 12.54 17.64
C THR A 28 -1.08 11.02 17.68
N SER A 29 -0.81 10.42 18.82
CA SER A 29 -1.07 8.99 19.07
C SER A 29 -2.55 8.63 18.92
N ALA A 30 -3.47 9.56 19.19
CA ALA A 30 -4.90 9.34 19.00
C ALA A 30 -5.25 9.08 17.52
N ASP A 31 -4.56 9.73 16.58
CA ASP A 31 -4.77 9.50 15.14
C ASP A 31 -4.26 8.13 14.72
N VAL A 32 -3.18 7.64 15.33
CA VAL A 32 -2.67 6.28 15.11
C VAL A 32 -3.70 5.26 15.59
N LEU A 33 -4.20 5.41 16.84
CA LEU A 33 -5.22 4.52 17.38
C LEU A 33 -6.47 4.50 16.48
N PHE A 34 -6.97 5.68 16.10
CA PHE A 34 -8.11 5.81 15.21
C PHE A 34 -7.89 5.06 13.90
N SER A 35 -6.76 5.27 13.23
CA SER A 35 -6.48 4.73 11.91
C SER A 35 -6.37 3.20 11.92
N ILE A 36 -5.67 2.64 12.91
CA ILE A 36 -5.50 1.19 13.04
C ILE A 36 -6.82 0.52 13.47
N ASN A 37 -7.55 1.08 14.46
CA ASN A 37 -8.86 0.56 14.86
C ASN A 37 -9.86 0.62 13.70
N ARG A 38 -9.87 1.72 12.95
CA ARG A 38 -10.71 1.85 11.75
C ARG A 38 -10.37 0.76 10.73
N CYS A 39 -9.09 0.54 10.42
CA CYS A 39 -8.66 -0.53 9.50
C CYS A 39 -9.15 -1.90 9.97
N LYS A 40 -9.01 -2.20 11.27
CA LYS A 40 -9.45 -3.46 11.89
C LYS A 40 -10.97 -3.62 11.82
N ASN A 41 -11.72 -2.58 12.19
CA ASN A 41 -13.16 -2.63 12.40
C ASN A 41 -13.98 -2.43 11.12
N LEU A 42 -13.40 -1.90 10.06
CA LEU A 42 -14.01 -1.91 8.72
C LEU A 42 -14.18 -3.32 8.14
N GLN A 43 -13.41 -4.30 8.61
CA GLN A 43 -13.47 -5.71 8.20
C GLN A 43 -13.35 -5.94 6.68
N GLY A 44 -12.72 -4.98 5.98
CA GLY A 44 -12.36 -5.13 4.58
C GLY A 44 -11.17 -6.08 4.37
N ASN A 45 -10.81 -6.38 3.12
CA ASN A 45 -9.69 -7.27 2.80
C ASN A 45 -8.39 -7.00 3.57
N PRO A 46 -7.95 -5.74 3.81
CA PRO A 46 -6.71 -5.50 4.52
C PRO A 46 -6.81 -5.62 6.06
N SER A 47 -7.99 -5.85 6.64
CA SER A 47 -8.16 -5.92 8.10
C SER A 47 -7.31 -7.02 8.76
N PHE A 48 -7.04 -8.13 8.05
CA PHE A 48 -6.18 -9.22 8.53
C PHE A 48 -4.77 -8.77 8.94
N ILE A 49 -4.30 -7.64 8.43
CA ILE A 49 -3.00 -7.06 8.81
C ILE A 49 -2.99 -6.72 10.31
N CYS A 50 -4.14 -6.37 10.87
CA CYS A 50 -4.32 -6.01 12.27
C CYS A 50 -4.64 -7.21 13.18
N ASP A 51 -4.76 -8.44 12.68
CA ASP A 51 -5.23 -9.61 13.45
C ASP A 51 -4.37 -9.94 14.67
N THR A 52 -3.08 -9.63 14.62
CA THR A 52 -2.17 -9.84 15.76
C THR A 52 -2.20 -8.71 16.77
N ILE A 53 -2.88 -7.59 16.49
CA ILE A 53 -3.04 -6.49 17.43
C ILE A 53 -4.26 -6.75 18.31
N GLU A 54 -4.03 -7.08 19.58
CA GLU A 54 -5.08 -7.29 20.57
C GLU A 54 -5.70 -5.95 20.98
N SER A 55 -4.86 -5.05 21.47
CA SER A 55 -5.25 -3.70 21.89
C SER A 55 -4.13 -2.68 21.68
N MET A 56 -4.48 -1.41 21.82
CA MET A 56 -3.54 -0.30 21.72
C MET A 56 -3.83 0.73 22.80
N GLU A 57 -2.77 1.38 23.29
CA GLU A 57 -2.84 2.46 24.26
C GLU A 57 -2.05 3.68 23.78
N ALA A 58 -2.53 4.86 24.16
CA ALA A 58 -1.87 6.14 23.93
C ALA A 58 -1.62 6.83 25.27
N PRO A 59 -0.53 6.49 25.99
CA PRO A 59 -0.25 7.06 27.30
C PRO A 59 0.09 8.56 27.27
N ASP A 60 0.51 9.05 26.12
CA ASP A 60 0.73 10.46 25.83
C ASP A 60 0.56 10.73 24.34
N ASP A 61 0.57 11.99 23.91
CA ASP A 61 0.31 12.43 22.53
C ASP A 61 1.31 11.85 21.50
N TYR A 62 2.44 11.31 21.92
CA TYR A 62 3.50 10.84 21.03
C TYR A 62 3.98 9.43 21.33
N THR A 63 3.23 8.69 22.14
CA THR A 63 3.54 7.29 22.45
C THR A 63 2.35 6.41 22.11
N VAL A 64 2.59 5.34 21.35
CA VAL A 64 1.62 4.28 21.09
C VAL A 64 2.19 2.97 21.60
N VAL A 65 1.40 2.24 22.37
CA VAL A 65 1.72 0.90 22.85
C VAL A 65 0.78 -0.09 22.18
N PHE A 66 1.34 -1.02 21.43
CA PHE A 66 0.61 -2.13 20.83
C PHE A 66 0.76 -3.38 21.69
N HIS A 67 -0.34 -3.98 22.10
CA HIS A 67 -0.38 -5.28 22.73
C HIS A 67 -0.74 -6.33 21.68
N LEU A 68 0.07 -7.38 21.57
CA LEU A 68 -0.06 -8.39 20.54
C LEU A 68 -0.56 -9.71 21.15
N THR A 69 -1.42 -10.41 20.43
CA THR A 69 -1.92 -11.73 20.79
C THR A 69 -0.82 -12.81 20.76
N GLN A 70 0.23 -12.57 19.98
CA GLN A 70 1.41 -13.42 19.84
C GLN A 70 2.59 -12.60 19.34
N ALA A 71 3.81 -13.04 19.57
CA ALA A 71 5.00 -12.40 19.01
C ALA A 71 4.93 -12.40 17.47
N ASP A 72 5.02 -11.21 16.86
CA ASP A 72 4.87 -11.00 15.43
C ASP A 72 6.08 -10.25 14.86
N SER A 73 7.00 -11.00 14.25
CA SER A 73 8.20 -10.43 13.63
C SER A 73 7.89 -9.55 12.40
N ALA A 74 6.69 -9.66 11.83
CA ALA A 74 6.27 -8.89 10.67
C ALA A 74 5.50 -7.61 11.03
N ILE A 75 5.22 -7.34 12.31
CA ILE A 75 4.36 -6.22 12.73
C ILE A 75 4.84 -4.88 12.17
N LEU A 76 6.14 -4.59 12.18
CA LEU A 76 6.66 -3.35 11.63
C LEU A 76 6.40 -3.24 10.11
N SER A 77 6.53 -4.35 9.38
CA SER A 77 6.21 -4.37 7.94
C SER A 77 4.71 -4.21 7.70
N LYS A 78 3.87 -4.77 8.56
CA LYS A 78 2.40 -4.60 8.51
C LYS A 78 2.01 -3.15 8.74
N LEU A 79 2.66 -2.46 9.69
CA LEU A 79 2.42 -1.04 9.96
C LEU A 79 2.91 -0.09 8.84
N THR A 80 3.64 -0.59 7.84
CA THR A 80 4.01 0.19 6.64
C THR A 80 3.07 -0.03 5.46
N TYR A 81 2.05 -0.85 5.62
CA TYR A 81 1.08 -1.11 4.56
C TYR A 81 0.15 0.09 4.37
N SER A 82 -0.32 0.32 3.16
CA SER A 82 -1.16 1.49 2.85
C SER A 82 -2.46 1.56 3.66
N SER A 83 -3.05 0.42 3.99
CA SER A 83 -4.27 0.36 4.80
C SER A 83 -4.09 0.73 6.28
N THR A 84 -2.86 0.73 6.77
CA THR A 84 -2.50 1.15 8.13
C THR A 84 -1.91 2.57 8.17
N ALA A 85 -2.00 3.31 7.05
CA ALA A 85 -1.58 4.70 7.01
C ALA A 85 -2.34 5.54 8.04
N VAL A 86 -1.61 6.41 8.73
CA VAL A 86 -2.20 7.29 9.74
C VAL A 86 -2.95 8.43 9.05
N LEU A 87 -4.24 8.54 9.35
CA LEU A 87 -5.15 9.55 8.84
C LEU A 87 -5.47 10.60 9.89
N ASP A 88 -5.73 11.81 9.47
CA ASP A 88 -6.30 12.87 10.30
C ASP A 88 -7.69 12.45 10.81
N SER A 89 -7.73 12.01 12.05
CA SER A 89 -8.94 11.46 12.66
C SER A 89 -10.07 12.48 12.74
N ALA A 90 -9.75 13.76 12.91
CA ALA A 90 -10.75 14.84 12.98
C ALA A 90 -11.42 15.03 11.61
N VAL A 91 -10.62 15.11 10.54
CA VAL A 91 -11.15 15.24 9.17
C VAL A 91 -11.96 14.02 8.76
N VAL A 92 -11.43 12.81 9.03
CA VAL A 92 -12.14 11.57 8.66
C VAL A 92 -13.47 11.45 9.41
N LYS A 93 -13.52 11.80 10.70
CA LYS A 93 -14.76 11.83 11.51
C LYS A 93 -15.76 12.87 11.01
N GLU A 94 -15.31 14.05 10.57
CA GLU A 94 -16.17 15.07 9.96
C GLU A 94 -16.88 14.55 8.71
N HIS A 95 -16.26 13.63 7.99
CA HIS A 95 -16.81 12.99 6.79
C HIS A 95 -17.48 11.62 7.07
N GLY A 96 -17.83 11.36 8.32
CA GLY A 96 -18.59 10.18 8.71
C GLY A 96 -17.76 8.92 8.96
N GLY A 97 -16.43 9.08 9.12
CA GLY A 97 -15.57 7.98 9.51
C GLY A 97 -15.65 7.63 10.99
N THR A 98 -15.48 6.38 11.31
CA THR A 98 -15.48 5.88 12.68
C THR A 98 -14.51 4.73 12.86
N ASP A 99 -13.96 4.62 14.07
CA ASP A 99 -13.11 3.52 14.50
C ASP A 99 -13.81 2.57 15.49
N ALA A 100 -15.14 2.72 15.66
CA ALA A 100 -15.94 1.87 16.52
C ALA A 100 -16.03 0.42 15.99
N GLU A 101 -16.42 -0.50 16.86
CA GLU A 101 -16.52 -1.93 16.51
C GLU A 101 -17.51 -2.22 15.37
N ASP A 102 -18.50 -1.36 15.19
CA ASP A 102 -19.50 -1.43 14.13
C ASP A 102 -19.14 -0.64 12.86
N ALA A 103 -17.88 -0.18 12.72
CA ALA A 103 -17.44 0.63 11.58
C ALA A 103 -17.74 -0.01 10.23
N SER A 104 -17.74 -1.33 10.12
CA SER A 104 -18.09 -2.04 8.88
C SER A 104 -19.50 -1.71 8.33
N SER A 105 -20.40 -1.21 9.19
CA SER A 105 -21.77 -0.84 8.83
C SER A 105 -22.07 0.65 9.00
N THR A 106 -21.25 1.39 9.74
CA THR A 106 -21.51 2.78 10.13
C THR A 106 -20.54 3.80 9.53
N ASP A 107 -19.34 3.36 9.13
CA ASP A 107 -18.36 4.25 8.48
C ASP A 107 -18.82 4.63 7.06
N THR A 108 -18.84 5.92 6.78
CA THR A 108 -19.25 6.47 5.47
C THR A 108 -18.17 7.35 4.83
N ALA A 109 -16.96 7.40 5.40
CA ALA A 109 -15.89 8.28 4.92
C ALA A 109 -15.24 7.81 3.59
N GLN A 110 -15.57 6.63 3.09
CA GLN A 110 -14.98 6.07 1.87
C GLN A 110 -15.09 7.04 0.69
N SER A 111 -16.27 7.60 0.44
CA SER A 111 -16.49 8.50 -0.69
C SER A 111 -15.65 9.79 -0.63
N TYR A 112 -15.33 10.27 0.56
CA TYR A 112 -14.41 11.38 0.76
C TYR A 112 -12.97 10.95 0.51
N LEU A 113 -12.54 9.84 1.12
CA LEU A 113 -11.17 9.33 1.03
C LEU A 113 -10.79 8.86 -0.38
N ASP A 114 -11.76 8.48 -1.20
CA ASP A 114 -11.54 8.14 -2.62
C ASP A 114 -11.10 9.35 -3.46
N THR A 115 -11.38 10.57 -3.01
CA THR A 115 -11.15 11.80 -3.78
C THR A 115 -10.33 12.86 -3.05
N ALA A 116 -9.95 12.61 -1.80
CA ALA A 116 -9.24 13.58 -0.96
C ALA A 116 -8.13 12.92 -0.13
N SER A 117 -7.19 13.71 0.31
CA SER A 117 -6.09 13.28 1.17
C SER A 117 -6.33 13.68 2.62
N ALA A 118 -6.24 12.71 3.53
CA ALA A 118 -6.27 12.93 4.98
C ALA A 118 -4.94 12.52 5.65
N GLY A 119 -3.86 12.42 4.89
CA GLY A 119 -2.54 11.99 5.36
C GLY A 119 -1.60 13.14 5.70
N SER A 120 -0.39 12.80 6.15
CA SER A 120 0.70 13.72 6.49
C SER A 120 1.86 13.68 5.48
N GLY A 121 1.63 13.10 4.30
CA GLY A 121 2.64 12.95 3.25
C GLY A 121 3.05 14.28 2.59
N MET A 122 4.14 14.21 1.80
CA MET A 122 4.69 15.40 1.13
C MET A 122 3.82 15.91 -0.02
N TYR A 123 2.86 15.11 -0.49
CA TYR A 123 1.91 15.48 -1.53
C TYR A 123 0.49 15.23 -1.07
N VAL A 124 -0.43 16.01 -1.63
CA VAL A 124 -1.88 15.87 -1.48
C VAL A 124 -2.51 15.62 -2.84
N MET A 125 -3.50 14.77 -2.89
CA MET A 125 -4.29 14.54 -4.09
C MET A 125 -5.25 15.71 -4.30
N THR A 126 -5.10 16.40 -5.42
CA THR A 126 -5.93 17.55 -5.78
C THR A 126 -6.94 17.23 -6.88
N SER A 127 -6.75 16.14 -7.61
CA SER A 127 -7.69 15.63 -8.61
C SER A 127 -7.58 14.13 -8.73
N TYR A 128 -8.71 13.47 -8.92
CA TYR A 128 -8.81 12.06 -9.26
C TYR A 128 -9.91 11.86 -10.30
N ILE A 129 -9.52 11.38 -11.46
CA ILE A 129 -10.43 10.98 -12.53
C ILE A 129 -10.25 9.47 -12.71
N PRO A 130 -11.25 8.64 -12.33
CA PRO A 130 -11.14 7.18 -12.41
C PRO A 130 -10.69 6.72 -13.80
N ASP A 131 -9.78 5.75 -13.84
CA ASP A 131 -9.20 5.15 -15.05
C ASP A 131 -8.47 6.11 -15.99
N GLN A 132 -8.22 7.35 -15.60
CA GLN A 132 -7.58 8.36 -16.43
C GLN A 132 -6.38 9.00 -15.75
N GLU A 133 -6.59 9.71 -14.63
CA GLU A 133 -5.55 10.56 -14.06
C GLU A 133 -5.69 10.77 -12.55
N VAL A 134 -4.55 10.79 -11.86
CA VAL A 134 -4.43 11.29 -10.50
C VAL A 134 -3.45 12.46 -10.48
N VAL A 135 -3.84 13.57 -9.86
CA VAL A 135 -2.97 14.74 -9.67
C VAL A 135 -2.62 14.87 -8.20
N LEU A 136 -1.32 14.94 -7.95
CA LEU A 136 -0.74 15.17 -6.63
C LEU A 136 0.04 16.48 -6.64
N GLU A 137 -0.23 17.37 -5.69
CA GLU A 137 0.49 18.64 -5.51
C GLU A 137 1.18 18.68 -4.16
N LYS A 138 2.20 19.52 -4.00
CA LYS A 138 2.91 19.69 -2.73
C LYS A 138 1.94 19.97 -1.61
N ASN A 139 2.12 19.25 -0.51
CA ASN A 139 1.45 19.53 0.75
C ASN A 139 2.06 20.80 1.40
N PRO A 140 1.33 21.91 1.51
CA PRO A 140 1.86 23.15 2.10
C PRO A 140 2.17 22.99 3.60
N ASN A 141 1.58 22.00 4.26
CA ASN A 141 1.75 21.69 5.68
C ASN A 141 2.73 20.52 5.90
N TYR A 142 3.52 20.16 4.89
CA TYR A 142 4.46 19.04 5.04
C TYR A 142 5.54 19.37 6.07
N TRP A 143 5.72 18.49 7.01
CA TRP A 143 6.61 18.61 8.17
C TRP A 143 8.07 18.19 7.89
N GLY A 144 8.35 17.61 6.75
CA GLY A 144 9.66 17.11 6.34
C GLY A 144 10.42 18.08 5.43
N GLU A 145 11.46 17.58 4.78
CA GLU A 145 12.24 18.35 3.82
C GLU A 145 11.41 18.67 2.57
N ALA A 146 11.57 19.90 2.07
CA ALA A 146 10.88 20.32 0.86
C ALA A 146 11.31 19.49 -0.35
N THR A 147 10.34 19.08 -1.14
CA THR A 147 10.59 18.39 -2.42
C THR A 147 10.87 19.38 -3.55
N ASN A 148 11.67 18.96 -4.53
CA ASN A 148 11.98 19.75 -5.73
C ASN A 148 10.89 19.64 -6.82
N VAL A 149 9.99 18.66 -6.72
CA VAL A 149 8.91 18.45 -7.67
C VAL A 149 7.63 19.05 -7.11
N ASP A 150 7.02 20.00 -7.81
CA ASP A 150 5.83 20.69 -7.34
C ASP A 150 4.56 19.85 -7.51
N LYS A 151 4.52 19.02 -8.56
CA LYS A 151 3.33 18.33 -8.99
C LYS A 151 3.66 17.00 -9.67
N PHE A 152 2.91 15.96 -9.35
CA PHE A 152 2.89 14.69 -10.07
C PHE A 152 1.54 14.53 -10.76
N ILE A 153 1.59 14.11 -12.02
CA ILE A 153 0.42 13.72 -12.80
C ILE A 153 0.59 12.25 -13.15
N ILE A 154 -0.21 11.39 -12.55
CA ILE A 154 -0.20 9.96 -12.79
C ILE A 154 -1.28 9.64 -13.81
N LYS A 155 -0.89 9.34 -15.05
CA LYS A 155 -1.80 8.93 -16.10
C LYS A 155 -1.97 7.41 -16.10
N ILE A 156 -3.21 6.94 -16.13
CA ILE A 156 -3.51 5.51 -16.18
C ILE A 156 -3.42 5.05 -17.63
N GLN A 157 -2.30 4.42 -17.98
CA GLN A 157 -2.03 3.90 -19.33
C GLN A 157 -1.56 2.46 -19.25
N PRO A 158 -2.45 1.46 -19.50
CA PRO A 158 -2.10 0.04 -19.35
C PRO A 158 -1.25 -0.50 -20.51
N ASP A 159 -1.24 0.15 -21.68
CA ASP A 159 -0.50 -0.34 -22.83
C ASP A 159 0.97 0.10 -22.81
N ALA A 160 1.89 -0.86 -22.71
CA ALA A 160 3.32 -0.62 -22.59
C ALA A 160 3.91 0.05 -23.85
N ASN A 161 3.42 -0.25 -25.05
CA ASN A 161 3.91 0.37 -26.28
C ASN A 161 3.52 1.86 -26.33
N THR A 162 2.31 2.20 -25.89
CA THR A 162 1.88 3.58 -25.77
C THR A 162 2.71 4.34 -24.75
N GLN A 163 3.01 3.73 -23.59
CA GLN A 163 3.92 4.33 -22.61
C GLN A 163 5.31 4.57 -23.21
N MET A 164 5.88 3.59 -23.92
CA MET A 164 7.17 3.70 -24.59
C MET A 164 7.19 4.86 -25.61
N MET A 165 6.17 4.97 -26.43
CA MET A 165 6.07 6.04 -27.44
C MET A 165 5.95 7.43 -26.80
N THR A 166 5.14 7.57 -25.74
CA THR A 166 4.96 8.86 -25.05
C THR A 166 6.21 9.26 -24.25
N LEU A 167 6.93 8.27 -23.67
CA LEU A 167 8.22 8.51 -23.01
C LEU A 167 9.28 8.97 -24.02
N SER A 168 9.39 8.28 -25.16
CA SER A 168 10.33 8.63 -26.23
C SER A 168 10.02 9.99 -26.86
N GLY A 169 8.74 10.36 -26.91
CA GLY A 169 8.27 11.67 -27.38
C GLY A 169 8.50 12.81 -26.37
N GLY A 170 8.78 12.50 -25.12
CA GLY A 170 8.92 13.48 -24.03
C GLY A 170 7.59 13.99 -23.48
N ASP A 171 6.48 13.29 -23.73
CA ASP A 171 5.15 13.65 -23.22
C ASP A 171 4.93 13.17 -21.77
N ILE A 172 5.77 12.22 -21.31
CA ILE A 172 5.85 11.75 -19.92
C ILE A 172 7.31 11.64 -19.48
N ASP A 173 7.54 11.78 -18.18
CA ASP A 173 8.88 11.71 -17.57
C ASP A 173 9.22 10.31 -17.06
N VAL A 174 8.23 9.49 -16.76
CA VAL A 174 8.39 8.15 -16.19
C VAL A 174 7.37 7.19 -16.79
N ALA A 175 7.83 6.04 -17.28
CA ALA A 175 6.99 4.89 -17.63
C ALA A 175 7.19 3.77 -16.61
N MET A 176 6.12 3.07 -16.22
CA MET A 176 6.17 2.03 -15.19
C MET A 176 5.61 0.71 -15.72
N ASN A 177 6.09 -0.40 -15.16
CA ASN A 177 5.63 -1.74 -15.51
C ASN A 177 5.79 -2.07 -17.01
N MET A 178 6.92 -1.65 -17.57
CA MET A 178 7.30 -1.94 -18.95
C MET A 178 7.62 -3.42 -19.13
N THR A 179 7.36 -3.95 -20.34
CA THR A 179 7.79 -5.31 -20.71
C THR A 179 9.26 -5.33 -21.13
N ASP A 180 9.91 -6.49 -21.07
CA ASP A 180 11.29 -6.65 -21.51
C ASP A 180 11.46 -6.24 -22.99
N ASP A 181 10.50 -6.54 -23.84
CA ASP A 181 10.52 -6.14 -25.27
C ASP A 181 10.54 -4.62 -25.41
N THR A 182 9.62 -3.91 -24.72
CA THR A 182 9.57 -2.43 -24.80
C THR A 182 10.78 -1.77 -24.14
N MET A 183 11.34 -2.37 -23.08
CA MET A 183 12.58 -1.87 -22.48
C MET A 183 13.77 -2.05 -23.41
N SER A 184 13.87 -3.18 -24.14
CA SER A 184 14.93 -3.43 -25.10
C SER A 184 14.93 -2.45 -26.27
N GLU A 185 13.75 -1.97 -26.70
CA GLU A 185 13.64 -0.93 -27.72
C GLU A 185 14.12 0.46 -27.24
N LEU A 186 14.13 0.68 -25.93
CA LEU A 186 14.62 1.92 -25.30
C LEU A 186 16.11 1.86 -24.94
N GLU A 187 16.75 0.69 -25.04
CA GLU A 187 18.17 0.55 -24.75
C GLU A 187 19.02 1.42 -25.66
N GLY A 188 19.91 2.21 -25.03
CA GLY A 188 20.81 3.11 -25.75
C GLY A 188 20.21 4.47 -26.16
N ALA A 189 18.98 4.76 -25.79
CA ALA A 189 18.41 6.10 -25.96
C ALA A 189 19.12 7.10 -25.05
N GLU A 190 19.62 8.22 -25.62
CA GLU A 190 20.51 9.16 -24.92
C GLU A 190 19.89 9.80 -23.66
N ASN A 191 18.56 9.96 -23.61
CA ASN A 191 17.87 10.68 -22.55
C ASN A 191 16.98 9.78 -21.69
N ILE A 192 17.07 8.44 -21.84
CA ILE A 192 16.24 7.48 -21.10
C ILE A 192 17.13 6.62 -20.23
N SER A 193 16.78 6.49 -18.97
CA SER A 193 17.42 5.57 -18.03
C SER A 193 16.47 4.43 -17.66
N ILE A 194 16.91 3.21 -17.89
CA ILE A 194 16.13 2.01 -17.52
C ILE A 194 16.56 1.57 -16.12
N ILE A 195 15.61 1.48 -15.21
CA ILE A 195 15.81 0.96 -13.86
C ILE A 195 15.05 -0.35 -13.75
N ASN A 196 15.78 -1.46 -13.69
CA ASN A 196 15.21 -2.78 -13.47
C ASN A 196 15.57 -3.28 -12.08
N GLY A 197 14.61 -3.92 -11.40
CA GLY A 197 14.80 -4.40 -10.04
C GLY A 197 13.77 -5.46 -9.64
N ALA A 198 14.18 -6.34 -8.73
CA ALA A 198 13.29 -7.34 -8.17
C ALA A 198 12.24 -6.68 -7.27
N THR A 199 11.00 -7.09 -7.42
CA THR A 199 9.88 -6.72 -6.53
C THR A 199 9.64 -7.82 -5.50
N LYS A 200 8.82 -7.53 -4.49
CA LYS A 200 8.31 -8.56 -3.55
C LYS A 200 7.04 -9.27 -4.08
N THR A 201 6.73 -9.09 -5.36
CA THR A 201 5.56 -9.70 -5.99
C THR A 201 5.84 -11.17 -6.27
N VAL A 202 4.92 -12.04 -5.85
CA VAL A 202 5.00 -13.48 -6.09
C VAL A 202 3.87 -13.87 -7.04
N GLY A 203 4.23 -14.45 -8.19
CA GLY A 203 3.28 -15.08 -9.09
C GLY A 203 2.99 -16.51 -8.64
N PHE A 204 1.73 -16.92 -8.62
CA PHE A 204 1.36 -18.27 -8.23
C PHE A 204 0.14 -18.77 -9.01
N VAL A 205 0.05 -20.09 -9.16
CA VAL A 205 -1.13 -20.77 -9.68
C VAL A 205 -1.95 -21.29 -8.51
N MET A 206 -3.15 -20.71 -8.33
CA MET A 206 -4.09 -21.14 -7.30
C MET A 206 -4.91 -22.33 -7.78
N MET A 207 -5.03 -23.34 -6.93
CA MET A 207 -5.87 -24.51 -7.19
C MET A 207 -6.90 -24.62 -6.05
N ASN A 208 -8.21 -24.62 -6.42
CA ASN A 208 -9.27 -24.71 -5.43
C ASN A 208 -9.33 -26.13 -4.84
N MET A 209 -9.25 -26.22 -3.52
CA MET A 209 -9.27 -27.48 -2.78
C MET A 209 -10.69 -27.95 -2.42
N ASP A 210 -11.70 -27.10 -2.56
CA ASP A 210 -13.09 -27.47 -2.34
C ASP A 210 -13.62 -28.30 -3.52
N GLU A 211 -14.13 -29.50 -3.22
CA GLU A 211 -14.64 -30.43 -4.26
C GLU A 211 -15.81 -29.83 -5.07
N ALA A 212 -16.61 -28.97 -4.45
CA ALA A 212 -17.76 -28.35 -5.11
C ALA A 212 -17.35 -27.38 -6.23
N TYR A 213 -16.17 -26.75 -6.10
CA TYR A 213 -15.67 -25.75 -7.05
C TYR A 213 -14.44 -26.22 -7.82
N GLY A 214 -13.56 -26.97 -7.18
CA GLY A 214 -12.31 -27.47 -7.77
C GLY A 214 -12.47 -28.69 -8.65
N GLY A 215 -13.54 -29.49 -8.47
CA GLY A 215 -13.73 -30.74 -9.18
C GLY A 215 -12.48 -31.64 -9.08
N PRO A 216 -11.92 -32.16 -10.20
CA PRO A 216 -10.73 -33.02 -10.17
C PRO A 216 -9.49 -32.33 -9.54
N VAL A 217 -9.41 -30.99 -9.56
CA VAL A 217 -8.27 -30.24 -9.06
C VAL A 217 -8.25 -30.18 -7.52
N SER A 218 -9.36 -30.48 -6.85
CA SER A 218 -9.38 -30.63 -5.39
C SER A 218 -8.57 -31.83 -4.89
N ASN A 219 -8.30 -32.83 -5.77
CA ASN A 219 -7.50 -33.98 -5.43
C ASN A 219 -6.01 -33.64 -5.34
N PRO A 220 -5.33 -33.88 -4.18
CA PRO A 220 -3.91 -33.56 -3.99
C PRO A 220 -2.98 -34.26 -5.00
N GLN A 221 -3.35 -35.44 -5.53
CA GLN A 221 -2.55 -36.15 -6.53
C GLN A 221 -2.59 -35.42 -7.88
N VAL A 222 -3.76 -34.89 -8.27
CA VAL A 222 -3.93 -34.08 -9.48
C VAL A 222 -3.15 -32.75 -9.33
N GLN A 223 -3.24 -32.09 -8.19
CA GLN A 223 -2.46 -30.87 -7.90
C GLN A 223 -0.95 -31.12 -8.00
N ASN A 224 -0.47 -32.26 -7.47
CA ASN A 224 0.94 -32.61 -7.55
C ASN A 224 1.37 -32.92 -8.99
N ALA A 225 0.50 -33.56 -9.79
CA ALA A 225 0.76 -33.79 -11.20
C ALA A 225 0.85 -32.46 -11.99
N ILE A 226 -0.07 -31.52 -11.75
CA ILE A 226 -0.04 -30.18 -12.34
C ILE A 226 1.26 -29.47 -11.97
N ARG A 227 1.62 -29.44 -10.66
CA ARG A 227 2.84 -28.81 -10.17
C ARG A 227 4.11 -29.34 -10.86
N ARG A 228 4.17 -30.64 -11.13
CA ARG A 228 5.29 -31.30 -11.84
C ARG A 228 5.28 -31.05 -13.34
N ALA A 229 4.12 -30.76 -13.92
CA ALA A 229 3.95 -30.53 -15.35
C ALA A 229 4.24 -29.06 -15.75
N LEU A 230 4.29 -28.14 -14.78
CA LEU A 230 4.60 -26.73 -15.05
C LEU A 230 6.07 -26.58 -15.49
N ASP A 231 6.26 -25.91 -16.61
CA ASP A 231 7.59 -25.46 -17.05
C ASP A 231 7.97 -24.15 -16.33
N TYR A 232 8.56 -24.29 -15.15
CA TYR A 232 9.00 -23.14 -14.35
C TYR A 232 10.00 -22.27 -15.05
N THR A 233 10.90 -22.86 -15.85
CA THR A 233 11.90 -22.10 -16.60
C THR A 233 11.24 -21.29 -17.71
N GLY A 234 10.29 -21.87 -18.44
CA GLY A 234 9.53 -21.16 -19.47
C GLY A 234 8.70 -20.02 -18.85
N ILE A 235 8.04 -20.27 -17.70
CA ILE A 235 7.29 -19.24 -16.97
C ILE A 235 8.23 -18.09 -16.54
N GLN A 236 9.39 -18.41 -15.96
CA GLN A 236 10.38 -17.43 -15.56
C GLN A 236 10.86 -16.56 -16.73
N THR A 237 11.08 -17.19 -17.89
CA THR A 237 11.47 -16.48 -19.12
C THR A 237 10.38 -15.48 -19.57
N ILE A 238 9.10 -15.87 -19.46
CA ILE A 238 7.97 -14.99 -19.83
C ILE A 238 7.77 -13.86 -18.81
N CYS A 239 8.01 -14.13 -17.52
CA CYS A 239 7.83 -13.13 -16.46
C CYS A 239 8.92 -12.05 -16.42
N GLY A 240 10.01 -12.23 -17.19
CA GLY A 240 11.06 -11.24 -17.36
C GLY A 240 12.35 -11.51 -16.58
N SER A 241 13.38 -10.79 -16.95
CA SER A 241 14.78 -11.00 -16.51
C SER A 241 15.04 -10.75 -15.03
N GLY A 242 14.11 -10.13 -14.31
CA GLY A 242 14.19 -9.88 -12.86
C GLY A 242 13.55 -10.96 -11.98
N THR A 243 13.01 -12.03 -12.58
CA THR A 243 12.25 -13.08 -11.87
C THR A 243 13.21 -14.15 -11.32
N ILE A 244 13.04 -14.54 -10.04
CA ILE A 244 13.86 -15.57 -9.36
C ILE A 244 13.01 -16.81 -9.12
#